data_11584db2ae5f65910aeec152b8ed378c
#
_entry.id   11584db2ae5f65910aeec152b8ed378c
#
_cell.length_a   1.000
_cell.length_b   1.000
_cell.length_c   1.000
_cell.angle_alpha   90.00
_cell.angle_beta   90.00
_cell.angle_gamma   90.00
#
_symmetry.space_group_name_H-M   'P 1'
#
loop_
_entity.id
_entity.type
_entity.pdbx_description
1 polymer ?
#
loop_
_entity_poly.entity_id
_entity_poly.type
_entity_poly.pdbx_seq_one_letter_code
_entity_poly.pdbx_strand_id
1 'polypeptide(L)'
;MKWYLDFGHGGKDPGAVGKNGTKESDVVLKIGMCVKHLLEKANETVVTTRTSDTYLPLSYRTNKANKENCDYFISFHMNSFTNLAKGCEVWVYNSNSKLYLLGNNIVFNLSKALNTPNRGVKTSKSFYVLKHTKMPALLIEIDFISNPVVESVCLSDAYIKTTSYTIASTLLAFVNKKL
;
A
#
# COMPACT_ATOMS: atom_id res chain seq x y z
N MET A 1 11.46 5.72 -13.06
CA MET A 1 11.93 5.00 -11.85
C MET A 1 11.49 3.54 -11.92
N LYS A 2 12.12 2.64 -11.14
CA LYS A 2 11.71 1.23 -11.02
C LYS A 2 11.07 0.99 -9.66
N TRP A 3 9.76 0.75 -9.64
CA TRP A 3 8.96 0.54 -8.44
C TRP A 3 8.80 -0.95 -8.16
N TYR A 4 8.89 -1.33 -6.89
CA TYR A 4 8.39 -2.62 -6.43
C TYR A 4 7.09 -2.40 -5.68
N LEU A 5 5.99 -2.97 -6.19
CA LEU A 5 4.68 -2.92 -5.55
C LEU A 5 4.40 -4.27 -4.88
N ASP A 6 4.33 -4.26 -3.56
CA ASP A 6 4.02 -5.42 -2.76
C ASP A 6 2.54 -5.41 -2.36
N PHE A 7 1.77 -6.35 -2.90
CA PHE A 7 0.37 -6.52 -2.53
C PHE A 7 0.30 -7.52 -1.39
N GLY A 8 0.00 -7.03 -0.18
CA GLY A 8 0.01 -7.82 1.04
C GLY A 8 -0.82 -9.11 0.93
N HIS A 9 -0.45 -10.12 1.71
CA HIS A 9 -1.20 -11.39 1.82
C HIS A 9 -1.35 -12.16 0.50
N GLY A 10 -2.39 -13.03 0.39
CA GLY A 10 -2.75 -13.79 -0.81
C GLY A 10 -2.80 -15.30 -0.59
N GLY A 11 -3.61 -16.01 -1.36
CA GLY A 11 -3.82 -17.44 -1.28
C GLY A 11 -4.33 -17.88 0.10
N LYS A 12 -3.57 -18.71 0.80
CA LYS A 12 -3.92 -19.19 2.15
C LYS A 12 -3.84 -18.13 3.27
N ASP A 13 -3.27 -16.95 2.97
CA ASP A 13 -3.18 -15.81 3.89
C ASP A 13 -4.14 -14.71 3.42
N PRO A 14 -5.35 -14.63 3.95
CA PRO A 14 -6.34 -13.63 3.54
C PRO A 14 -6.00 -12.21 4.05
N GLY A 15 -5.05 -12.08 4.99
CA GLY A 15 -4.88 -10.88 5.80
C GLY A 15 -6.03 -10.68 6.77
N ALA A 16 -6.33 -9.45 7.12
CA ALA A 16 -7.52 -9.12 7.88
C ALA A 16 -8.78 -9.44 7.07
N VAL A 17 -9.82 -9.91 7.78
CA VAL A 17 -11.12 -10.22 7.16
C VAL A 17 -12.18 -9.35 7.83
N GLY A 18 -12.93 -8.61 7.03
CA GLY A 18 -14.05 -7.81 7.48
C GLY A 18 -15.20 -8.69 7.97
N LYS A 19 -16.15 -8.08 8.67
CA LYS A 19 -17.27 -8.81 9.28
C LYS A 19 -18.14 -9.55 8.25
N ASN A 20 -18.23 -9.04 7.04
CA ASN A 20 -19.01 -9.63 5.94
C ASN A 20 -18.17 -10.54 5.03
N GLY A 21 -16.93 -10.88 5.43
CA GLY A 21 -16.06 -11.81 4.74
C GLY A 21 -15.16 -11.18 3.68
N THR A 22 -15.11 -9.86 3.55
CA THR A 22 -14.18 -9.18 2.64
C THR A 22 -12.75 -9.39 3.11
N LYS A 23 -11.90 -9.91 2.22
CA LYS A 23 -10.49 -10.19 2.53
C LYS A 23 -9.59 -8.99 2.17
N GLU A 24 -8.67 -8.66 3.05
CA GLU A 24 -7.64 -7.66 2.78
C GLU A 24 -6.88 -7.98 1.49
N SER A 25 -6.49 -9.24 1.32
CA SER A 25 -5.74 -9.71 0.14
C SER A 25 -6.42 -9.39 -1.20
N ASP A 26 -7.76 -9.40 -1.26
CA ASP A 26 -8.51 -9.09 -2.47
C ASP A 26 -8.54 -7.59 -2.74
N VAL A 27 -8.73 -6.79 -1.68
CA VAL A 27 -8.76 -5.32 -1.78
C VAL A 27 -7.43 -4.78 -2.26
N VAL A 28 -6.33 -5.19 -1.60
CA VAL A 28 -4.98 -4.68 -1.92
C VAL A 28 -4.49 -5.17 -3.28
N LEU A 29 -4.91 -6.37 -3.74
CA LEU A 29 -4.61 -6.84 -5.09
C LEU A 29 -5.27 -5.94 -6.15
N LYS A 30 -6.57 -5.65 -6.00
CA LYS A 30 -7.30 -4.80 -6.95
C LYS A 30 -6.72 -3.39 -6.99
N ILE A 31 -6.51 -2.76 -5.85
CA ILE A 31 -5.91 -1.41 -5.76
C ILE A 31 -4.50 -1.42 -6.36
N GLY A 32 -3.67 -2.35 -5.95
CA GLY A 32 -2.28 -2.42 -6.39
C GLY A 32 -2.13 -2.66 -7.88
N MET A 33 -2.99 -3.51 -8.50
CA MET A 33 -3.00 -3.72 -9.95
C MET A 33 -3.42 -2.46 -10.71
N CYS A 34 -4.36 -1.67 -10.19
CA CYS A 34 -4.70 -0.37 -10.77
C CYS A 34 -3.54 0.63 -10.64
N VAL A 35 -2.86 0.71 -9.48
CA VAL A 35 -1.67 1.56 -9.30
C VAL A 35 -0.58 1.15 -10.27
N LYS A 36 -0.30 -0.16 -10.41
CA LYS A 36 0.64 -0.68 -11.40
C LYS A 36 0.34 -0.15 -12.81
N HIS A 37 -0.91 -0.32 -13.26
CA HIS A 37 -1.32 0.14 -14.59
C HIS A 37 -1.12 1.65 -14.78
N LEU A 38 -1.46 2.46 -13.77
CA LEU A 38 -1.30 3.93 -13.83
C LEU A 38 0.17 4.35 -13.89
N LEU A 39 1.05 3.69 -13.14
CA LEU A 39 2.49 3.96 -13.19
C LEU A 39 3.10 3.54 -14.52
N GLU A 40 2.76 2.36 -15.05
CA GLU A 40 3.23 1.89 -16.36
C GLU A 40 2.77 2.81 -17.51
N LYS A 41 1.51 3.32 -17.43
CA LYS A 41 1.00 4.31 -18.38
C LYS A 41 1.77 5.64 -18.34
N ALA A 42 2.37 5.95 -17.20
CA ALA A 42 3.26 7.10 -17.04
C ALA A 42 4.74 6.80 -17.37
N ASN A 43 5.02 5.69 -18.06
CA ASN A 43 6.35 5.22 -18.46
C ASN A 43 7.28 4.86 -17.27
N GLU A 44 6.71 4.50 -16.13
CA GLU A 44 7.47 3.97 -15.00
C GLU A 44 7.64 2.44 -15.15
N THR A 45 8.74 1.90 -14.67
CA THR A 45 8.95 0.45 -14.61
C THR A 45 8.37 -0.10 -13.32
N VAL A 46 7.53 -1.13 -13.41
CA VAL A 46 6.87 -1.71 -12.24
C VAL A 46 7.12 -3.21 -12.13
N VAL A 47 7.62 -3.64 -10.98
CA VAL A 47 7.69 -5.06 -10.58
C VAL A 47 6.69 -5.27 -9.45
N THR A 48 6.00 -6.40 -9.45
CA THR A 48 5.02 -6.72 -8.40
C THR A 48 5.36 -8.00 -7.68
N THR A 49 4.91 -8.11 -6.43
CA THR A 49 5.03 -9.37 -5.67
C THR A 49 4.22 -10.47 -6.35
N ARG A 50 2.94 -10.20 -6.61
CA ARG A 50 1.95 -11.12 -7.21
C ARG A 50 1.04 -10.36 -8.17
N THR A 51 0.35 -11.08 -9.02
CA THR A 51 -0.67 -10.53 -9.95
C THR A 51 -1.99 -11.30 -9.85
N SER A 52 -2.04 -12.27 -8.95
CA SER A 52 -3.21 -13.12 -8.68
C SER A 52 -3.32 -13.40 -7.18
N ASP A 53 -4.35 -14.10 -6.76
CA ASP A 53 -4.52 -14.56 -5.38
C ASP A 53 -3.57 -15.72 -5.07
N THR A 54 -2.32 -15.40 -4.76
CA THR A 54 -1.23 -16.36 -4.50
C THR A 54 -0.52 -15.98 -3.21
N TYR A 55 -0.30 -16.98 -2.35
CA TYR A 55 0.52 -16.84 -1.15
C TYR A 55 2.00 -16.76 -1.50
N LEU A 56 2.66 -15.72 -0.99
CA LEU A 56 4.11 -15.55 -1.09
C LEU A 56 4.67 -15.13 0.29
N PRO A 57 5.68 -15.86 0.80
CA PRO A 57 6.23 -15.56 2.13
C PRO A 57 6.95 -14.21 2.13
N LEU A 58 7.08 -13.60 3.30
CA LEU A 58 7.70 -12.27 3.47
C LEU A 58 9.13 -12.22 2.90
N SER A 59 9.90 -13.28 3.08
CA SER A 59 11.26 -13.38 2.52
C SER A 59 11.29 -13.36 0.98
N TYR A 60 10.30 -13.98 0.33
CA TYR A 60 10.19 -13.91 -1.13
C TYR A 60 9.95 -12.47 -1.61
N ARG A 61 9.08 -11.73 -0.94
CA ARG A 61 8.72 -10.34 -1.27
C ARG A 61 9.97 -9.45 -1.27
N THR A 62 10.74 -9.50 -0.19
CA THR A 62 11.96 -8.70 -0.04
C THR A 62 13.10 -9.18 -0.93
N ASN A 63 13.32 -10.48 -1.04
CA ASN A 63 14.39 -11.04 -1.87
C ASN A 63 14.17 -10.73 -3.36
N LYS A 64 12.93 -10.83 -3.85
CA LYS A 64 12.59 -10.46 -5.22
C LYS A 64 12.84 -8.97 -5.47
N ALA A 65 12.36 -8.09 -4.58
CA ALA A 65 12.59 -6.65 -4.70
C ALA A 65 14.10 -6.30 -4.73
N ASN A 66 14.87 -6.92 -3.84
CA ASN A 66 16.31 -6.73 -3.75
C ASN A 66 17.06 -7.24 -4.99
N LYS A 67 16.65 -8.40 -5.55
CA LYS A 67 17.21 -8.97 -6.77
C LYS A 67 16.91 -8.12 -8.00
N GLU A 68 15.72 -7.57 -8.06
CA GLU A 68 15.27 -6.71 -9.17
C GLU A 68 15.92 -5.32 -9.16
N ASN A 69 16.67 -4.94 -8.10
CA ASN A 69 17.29 -3.63 -7.95
C ASN A 69 16.28 -2.49 -8.17
N CYS A 70 15.12 -2.56 -7.52
CA CYS A 70 14.12 -1.52 -7.58
C CYS A 70 14.57 -0.26 -6.82
N ASP A 71 14.13 0.92 -7.28
CA ASP A 71 14.45 2.20 -6.63
C ASP A 71 13.65 2.39 -5.34
N TYR A 72 12.39 1.93 -5.32
CA TYR A 72 11.46 2.09 -4.19
C TYR A 72 10.62 0.84 -4.00
N PHE A 73 10.26 0.57 -2.74
CA PHE A 73 9.36 -0.52 -2.33
C PHE A 73 8.12 0.06 -1.65
N ILE A 74 6.94 -0.23 -2.21
CA ILE A 74 5.65 0.24 -1.71
C ILE A 74 4.79 -0.98 -1.39
N SER A 75 4.46 -1.19 -0.11
CA SER A 75 3.57 -2.26 0.33
C SER A 75 2.16 -1.73 0.57
N PHE A 76 1.15 -2.51 0.17
CA PHE A 76 -0.27 -2.16 0.27
C PHE A 76 -0.94 -3.09 1.26
N HIS A 77 -1.64 -2.50 2.24
CA HIS A 77 -2.36 -3.18 3.30
C HIS A 77 -3.68 -2.48 3.64
N MET A 78 -4.56 -3.22 4.31
CA MET A 78 -5.75 -2.70 4.98
C MET A 78 -5.63 -3.02 6.47
N ASN A 79 -5.71 -2.00 7.30
CA ASN A 79 -5.59 -2.14 8.73
C ASN A 79 -6.79 -2.88 9.35
N SER A 80 -6.63 -3.39 10.56
CA SER A 80 -7.69 -3.99 11.36
C SER A 80 -7.52 -3.67 12.84
N PHE A 81 -8.61 -3.27 13.48
CA PHE A 81 -8.67 -3.04 14.92
C PHE A 81 -10.12 -3.18 15.40
N THR A 82 -10.65 -2.23 16.17
CA THR A 82 -12.08 -2.23 16.52
C THR A 82 -12.93 -1.87 15.29
N ASN A 83 -14.23 -2.20 15.36
CA ASN A 83 -15.20 -1.84 14.30
C ASN A 83 -15.45 -0.33 14.15
N LEU A 84 -14.98 0.48 15.10
CA LEU A 84 -15.05 1.95 15.04
C LEU A 84 -13.76 2.57 14.47
N ALA A 85 -12.67 1.80 14.37
CA ALA A 85 -11.40 2.30 13.85
C ALA A 85 -11.53 2.67 12.38
N LYS A 86 -10.95 3.81 12.00
CA LYS A 86 -10.97 4.36 10.63
C LYS A 86 -9.75 5.24 10.41
N GLY A 87 -9.33 5.36 9.17
CA GLY A 87 -8.26 6.28 8.77
C GLY A 87 -7.08 5.61 8.09
N CYS A 88 -6.38 6.39 7.29
CA CYS A 88 -5.17 5.93 6.60
C CYS A 88 -3.91 6.27 7.39
N GLU A 89 -2.92 5.39 7.34
CA GLU A 89 -1.60 5.59 7.93
C GLU A 89 -0.51 5.01 7.04
N VAL A 90 0.71 5.52 7.17
CA VAL A 90 1.89 4.97 6.48
C VAL A 90 2.94 4.59 7.51
N TRP A 91 3.60 3.46 7.26
CA TRP A 91 4.70 2.99 8.08
C TRP A 91 6.01 3.06 7.31
N VAL A 92 7.06 3.55 7.98
CA VAL A 92 8.44 3.54 7.50
C VAL A 92 9.34 2.91 8.56
N TYR A 93 10.54 2.47 8.17
CA TYR A 93 11.45 1.81 9.10
C TYR A 93 11.88 2.71 10.27
N ASN A 94 12.18 3.99 9.98
CA ASN A 94 12.52 5.01 10.97
C ASN A 94 12.23 6.42 10.44
N SER A 95 12.33 7.43 11.28
CA SER A 95 12.06 8.84 10.94
C SER A 95 13.02 9.45 9.91
N ASN A 96 14.20 8.86 9.74
CA ASN A 96 15.19 9.29 8.74
C ASN A 96 14.97 8.63 7.37
N SER A 97 13.88 7.87 7.20
CA SER A 97 13.56 7.26 5.91
C SER A 97 13.42 8.32 4.82
N LYS A 98 14.06 8.10 3.68
CA LYS A 98 13.91 8.94 2.49
C LYS A 98 12.46 9.05 2.00
N LEU A 99 11.59 8.10 2.42
CA LEU A 99 10.17 8.08 2.06
C LEU A 99 9.27 8.67 3.15
N TYR A 100 9.81 9.27 4.23
CA TYR A 100 8.98 9.86 5.28
C TYR A 100 8.09 10.98 4.73
N LEU A 101 8.65 11.89 3.92
CA LEU A 101 7.89 12.96 3.27
C LEU A 101 6.85 12.41 2.29
N LEU A 102 7.24 11.43 1.47
CA LEU A 102 6.27 10.76 0.59
C LEU A 102 5.13 10.12 1.38
N GLY A 103 5.44 9.48 2.51
CA GLY A 103 4.43 8.92 3.40
C GLY A 103 3.43 9.98 3.90
N ASN A 104 3.92 11.16 4.32
CA ASN A 104 3.05 12.28 4.73
C ASN A 104 2.12 12.72 3.59
N ASN A 105 2.64 12.83 2.37
CA ASN A 105 1.83 13.22 1.22
C ASN A 105 0.79 12.14 0.86
N ILE A 106 1.15 10.86 0.96
CA ILE A 106 0.22 9.75 0.73
C ILE A 106 -0.94 9.80 1.74
N VAL A 107 -0.66 9.87 3.05
CA VAL A 107 -1.75 9.91 4.05
C VAL A 107 -2.58 11.16 3.93
N PHE A 108 -1.98 12.31 3.64
CA PHE A 108 -2.71 13.58 3.43
C PHE A 108 -3.67 13.46 2.25
N ASN A 109 -3.19 13.01 1.10
CA ASN A 109 -3.99 12.89 -0.12
C ASN A 109 -5.08 11.83 0.01
N LEU A 110 -4.76 10.65 0.59
CA LEU A 110 -5.73 9.60 0.82
C LEU A 110 -6.83 10.04 1.81
N SER A 111 -6.46 10.70 2.90
CA SER A 111 -7.44 11.16 3.89
C SER A 111 -8.45 12.12 3.27
N LYS A 112 -8.01 12.99 2.37
CA LYS A 112 -8.88 13.91 1.62
C LYS A 112 -9.75 13.17 0.61
N ALA A 113 -9.14 12.31 -0.21
CA ALA A 113 -9.83 11.61 -1.29
C ALA A 113 -10.88 10.60 -0.78
N LEU A 114 -10.62 9.93 0.33
CA LEU A 114 -11.51 8.93 0.91
C LEU A 114 -12.39 9.46 2.04
N ASN A 115 -12.27 10.73 2.39
CA ASN A 115 -12.94 11.34 3.53
C ASN A 115 -12.77 10.49 4.81
N THR A 116 -11.53 10.13 5.11
CA THR A 116 -11.13 9.29 6.25
C THR A 116 -10.08 10.01 7.10
N PRO A 117 -9.97 9.74 8.41
CA PRO A 117 -8.95 10.37 9.25
C PRO A 117 -7.53 10.16 8.75
N ASN A 118 -6.73 11.22 8.78
CA ASN A 118 -5.28 11.14 8.59
C ASN A 118 -4.63 10.74 9.92
N ARG A 119 -4.06 9.53 9.97
CA ARG A 119 -3.40 8.98 11.17
C ARG A 119 -1.88 9.16 11.14
N GLY A 120 -1.37 9.83 10.10
CA GLY A 120 0.04 10.21 9.96
C GLY A 120 0.97 9.10 9.53
N VAL A 121 2.26 9.46 9.52
CA VAL A 121 3.37 8.52 9.28
C VAL A 121 3.88 8.01 10.61
N LYS A 122 4.06 6.70 10.69
CA LYS A 122 4.55 5.98 11.86
C LYS A 122 5.85 5.26 11.55
N THR A 123 6.58 4.88 12.57
CA THR A 123 7.84 4.14 12.41
C THR A 123 7.73 2.76 13.07
N SER A 124 8.29 1.75 12.41
CA SER A 124 8.39 0.42 12.98
C SER A 124 9.60 -0.34 12.43
N LYS A 125 10.37 -0.92 13.34
CA LYS A 125 11.48 -1.84 13.01
C LYS A 125 11.02 -3.30 12.98
N SER A 126 9.74 -3.59 13.26
CA SER A 126 9.19 -4.94 13.33
C SER A 126 8.59 -5.43 11.99
N PHE A 127 8.17 -4.52 11.12
CA PHE A 127 7.68 -4.93 9.79
C PHE A 127 8.80 -5.55 8.96
N TYR A 128 8.64 -6.83 8.64
CA TYR A 128 9.64 -7.60 7.92
C TYR A 128 10.05 -6.92 6.61
N VAL A 129 9.09 -6.50 5.82
CA VAL A 129 9.34 -5.89 4.50
C VAL A 129 10.06 -4.55 4.59
N LEU A 130 9.84 -3.77 5.65
CA LEU A 130 10.56 -2.52 5.87
C LEU A 130 12.00 -2.73 6.34
N LYS A 131 12.25 -3.84 7.06
CA LYS A 131 13.56 -4.18 7.62
C LYS A 131 14.49 -4.84 6.61
N HIS A 132 13.96 -5.67 5.70
CA HIS A 132 14.78 -6.55 4.85
C HIS A 132 14.85 -6.11 3.38
N THR A 133 14.26 -4.99 3.01
CA THR A 133 14.47 -4.34 1.71
C THR A 133 15.71 -3.47 1.73
N LYS A 134 16.50 -3.49 0.65
CA LYS A 134 17.73 -2.69 0.50
C LYS A 134 17.46 -1.26 0.01
N MET A 135 16.34 -1.07 -0.72
CA MET A 135 15.89 0.22 -1.19
C MET A 135 15.00 0.91 -0.14
N PRO A 136 14.77 2.23 -0.26
CA PRO A 136 13.77 2.92 0.55
C PRO A 136 12.40 2.25 0.43
N ALA A 137 11.76 1.97 1.57
CA ALA A 137 10.51 1.23 1.66
C ALA A 137 9.49 1.95 2.54
N LEU A 138 8.21 1.85 2.17
CA LEU A 138 7.07 2.22 3.01
C LEU A 138 5.92 1.20 2.86
N LEU A 139 5.05 1.18 3.87
CA LEU A 139 3.85 0.36 3.90
C LEU A 139 2.66 1.27 4.14
N ILE A 140 1.65 1.15 3.28
CA ILE A 140 0.42 1.94 3.32
C ILE A 140 -0.68 1.09 3.95
N GLU A 141 -1.24 1.55 5.06
CA GLU A 141 -2.51 1.08 5.60
C GLU A 141 -3.61 2.01 5.09
N ILE A 142 -4.34 1.56 4.08
CA ILE A 142 -5.26 2.41 3.30
C ILE A 142 -6.44 2.88 4.14
N ASP A 143 -7.04 1.98 4.90
CA ASP A 143 -8.09 2.22 5.90
C ASP A 143 -8.30 0.93 6.70
N PHE A 144 -9.29 0.88 7.60
CA PHE A 144 -9.57 -0.27 8.46
C PHE A 144 -10.67 -1.15 7.88
N ILE A 145 -10.30 -2.36 7.40
CA ILE A 145 -11.28 -3.31 6.87
C ILE A 145 -12.24 -3.84 7.93
N SER A 146 -11.84 -3.78 9.22
CA SER A 146 -12.71 -4.10 10.37
C SER A 146 -13.85 -3.10 10.58
N ASN A 147 -13.80 -1.93 9.96
CA ASN A 147 -14.88 -0.95 10.00
C ASN A 147 -15.97 -1.31 8.98
N PRO A 148 -17.24 -1.51 9.39
CA PRO A 148 -18.31 -1.96 8.47
C PRO A 148 -18.58 -0.99 7.32
N VAL A 149 -18.39 0.33 7.53
CA VAL A 149 -18.58 1.33 6.48
C VAL A 149 -17.46 1.23 5.45
N VAL A 150 -16.21 1.07 5.89
CA VAL A 150 -15.07 0.86 4.99
C VAL A 150 -15.23 -0.46 4.24
N GLU A 151 -15.55 -1.55 4.94
CA GLU A 151 -15.76 -2.87 4.34
C GLU A 151 -16.82 -2.82 3.23
N SER A 152 -17.94 -2.12 3.45
CA SER A 152 -19.06 -2.06 2.49
C SER A 152 -18.68 -1.39 1.16
N VAL A 153 -17.63 -0.58 1.13
CA VAL A 153 -17.24 0.20 -0.06
C VAL A 153 -15.86 -0.16 -0.64
N CYS A 154 -14.98 -0.80 0.12
CA CYS A 154 -13.57 -0.98 -0.26
C CYS A 154 -13.35 -1.82 -1.54
N LEU A 155 -14.33 -2.63 -1.96
CA LEU A 155 -14.31 -3.36 -3.23
C LEU A 155 -15.10 -2.67 -4.35
N SER A 156 -15.76 -1.53 -4.08
CA SER A 156 -16.46 -0.77 -5.12
C SER A 156 -15.49 -0.15 -6.13
N ASP A 157 -15.92 -0.05 -7.38
CA ASP A 157 -15.12 0.57 -8.44
C ASP A 157 -14.71 2.00 -8.10
N ALA A 158 -15.60 2.75 -7.47
CA ALA A 158 -15.33 4.13 -7.05
C ALA A 158 -14.20 4.19 -6.01
N TYR A 159 -14.25 3.36 -4.98
CA TYR A 159 -13.21 3.30 -3.96
C TYR A 159 -11.87 2.86 -4.54
N ILE A 160 -11.86 1.79 -5.34
CA ILE A 160 -10.65 1.26 -5.99
C ILE A 160 -10.02 2.34 -6.89
N LYS A 161 -10.80 2.97 -7.77
CA LYS A 161 -10.31 4.02 -8.69
C LYS A 161 -9.77 5.21 -7.93
N THR A 162 -10.53 5.74 -6.95
CA THR A 162 -10.11 6.90 -6.15
C THR A 162 -8.82 6.63 -5.41
N THR A 163 -8.74 5.50 -4.70
CA THR A 163 -7.55 5.10 -3.94
C THR A 163 -6.34 4.94 -4.84
N SER A 164 -6.50 4.18 -5.93
CA SER A 164 -5.39 3.88 -6.85
C SER A 164 -4.87 5.14 -7.55
N TYR A 165 -5.76 6.00 -8.02
CA TYR A 165 -5.38 7.27 -8.65
C TYR A 165 -4.64 8.17 -7.67
N THR A 166 -5.14 8.30 -6.44
CA THR A 166 -4.52 9.12 -5.40
C THR A 166 -3.11 8.63 -5.07
N ILE A 167 -2.92 7.33 -4.88
CA ILE A 167 -1.59 6.77 -4.61
C ILE A 167 -0.67 6.97 -5.82
N ALA A 168 -1.09 6.57 -7.02
CA ALA A 168 -0.25 6.66 -8.21
C ALA A 168 0.15 8.12 -8.52
N SER A 169 -0.77 9.06 -8.45
CA SER A 169 -0.47 10.49 -8.69
C SER A 169 0.51 11.04 -7.65
N THR A 170 0.40 10.63 -6.38
CA THR A 170 1.34 11.03 -5.32
C THR A 170 2.74 10.45 -5.56
N LEU A 171 2.84 9.17 -5.96
CA LEU A 171 4.13 8.56 -6.32
C LEU A 171 4.79 9.26 -7.51
N LEU A 172 4.02 9.57 -8.55
CA LEU A 172 4.51 10.28 -9.75
C LEU A 172 4.95 11.71 -9.43
N ALA A 173 4.19 12.42 -8.60
CA ALA A 173 4.56 13.78 -8.18
C ALA A 173 5.89 13.79 -7.40
N PHE A 174 6.11 12.80 -6.55
CA PHE A 174 7.35 12.64 -5.80
C PHE A 174 8.57 12.47 -6.70
N VAL A 175 8.52 11.60 -7.70
CA VAL A 175 9.69 11.38 -8.59
C VAL A 175 9.91 12.53 -9.56
N ASN A 176 8.86 13.28 -9.90
CA ASN A 176 8.96 14.47 -10.74
C ASN A 176 9.35 15.74 -9.94
N LYS A 177 9.73 15.59 -8.66
CA LYS A 177 10.12 16.70 -7.76
C LYS A 177 9.06 17.81 -7.66
N LYS A 178 7.78 17.44 -7.74
CA LYS A 178 6.64 18.35 -7.60
C LYS A 178 6.03 18.31 -6.18
N LEU A 179 6.70 17.64 -5.25
CA LEU A 179 6.34 17.54 -3.83
C LEU A 179 7.39 18.20 -2.96
#